data_0de0311e0705d1039229c6ff0e1bbfe1
#
_entry.id   0de0311e0705d1039229c6ff0e1bbfe1
#
_cell.length_a   1.000
_cell.length_b   1.000
_cell.length_c   1.000
_cell.angle_alpha   90.00
_cell.angle_beta   90.00
_cell.angle_gamma   90.00
#
_symmetry.space_group_name_H-M   'P 1'
#
loop_
_entity.id
_entity.type
_entity.pdbx_description
1 polymer ?
#
loop_
_entity_poly.entity_id
_entity_poly.type
_entity_poly.pdbx_seq_one_letter_code
_entity_poly.pdbx_strand_id
1 'polypeptide(L)'
;MVDINKDTSDALDFGYGFYLAPSKERAEHYILSMMDNSDFYSLNDIPMILGFEFNALELFESEDYHTKIFSKYDDEFAIFVFTNRTENLSGTNQHNYDIIYGVMSDSVPTQAILEYKMGTKTRNEVLESLKKGTSMKQISLHKQEICDLIQLKEAYTIDKITNERKELDIDEYNK
;
A
#
# COMPACT_ATOMS: atom_id res chain seq x y z
N MET A 1 -0.09 17.86 -1.90
CA MET A 1 -0.67 17.38 -0.61
C MET A 1 -1.42 16.07 -0.88
N VAL A 2 -1.21 15.05 -0.08
CA VAL A 2 -1.92 13.76 -0.20
C VAL A 2 -3.39 13.96 0.18
N ASP A 3 -4.31 13.50 -0.68
CA ASP A 3 -5.74 13.49 -0.38
C ASP A 3 -6.20 12.03 -0.24
N ILE A 4 -6.38 11.59 0.99
CA ILE A 4 -6.73 10.20 1.32
C ILE A 4 -8.06 9.75 0.69
N ASN A 5 -8.95 10.68 0.35
CA ASN A 5 -10.24 10.35 -0.27
C ASN A 5 -10.15 10.13 -1.78
N LYS A 6 -9.05 10.53 -2.42
CA LYS A 6 -8.84 10.44 -3.87
C LYS A 6 -7.82 9.38 -4.26
N ASP A 7 -6.84 9.15 -3.38
CA ASP A 7 -5.64 8.37 -3.71
C ASP A 7 -5.68 6.95 -3.13
N THR A 8 -6.88 6.40 -2.94
CA THR A 8 -7.07 5.07 -2.35
C THR A 8 -7.60 4.05 -3.33
N SER A 9 -7.20 2.80 -3.15
CA SER A 9 -7.67 1.64 -3.90
C SER A 9 -8.57 0.75 -3.02
N ASP A 10 -9.64 0.22 -3.60
CA ASP A 10 -10.71 -0.51 -2.90
C ASP A 10 -10.34 -1.89 -2.34
N ALA A 11 -9.20 -2.45 -2.69
CA ALA A 11 -8.93 -3.87 -2.45
C ALA A 11 -7.52 -4.14 -1.91
N LEU A 12 -7.00 -3.27 -1.05
CA LEU A 12 -5.68 -3.42 -0.47
C LEU A 12 -5.69 -4.21 0.84
N ASP A 13 -4.53 -4.72 1.25
CA ASP A 13 -4.38 -5.61 2.40
C ASP A 13 -4.89 -4.99 3.71
N PHE A 14 -4.68 -3.69 3.87
CA PHE A 14 -5.06 -2.95 5.06
C PHE A 14 -6.28 -2.03 4.84
N GLY A 15 -7.00 -2.23 3.73
CA GLY A 15 -8.19 -1.46 3.41
C GLY A 15 -7.89 -0.13 2.71
N TYR A 16 -8.82 0.82 2.82
CA TYR A 16 -8.67 2.17 2.26
C TYR A 16 -7.64 2.97 3.05
N GLY A 17 -6.65 3.51 2.38
CA GLY A 17 -5.62 4.30 3.00
C GLY A 17 -4.58 4.78 2.01
N PHE A 18 -3.70 5.66 2.44
CA PHE A 18 -2.53 6.06 1.69
C PHE A 18 -1.37 5.12 2.01
N TYR A 19 -0.81 4.48 0.99
CA TYR A 19 0.19 3.42 1.14
C TYR A 19 1.58 3.91 0.78
N LEU A 20 2.55 3.53 1.62
CA LEU A 20 3.95 3.88 1.47
C LEU A 20 4.83 2.61 1.47
N ALA A 21 5.79 2.57 0.56
CA ALA A 21 6.89 1.63 0.63
C ALA A 21 7.93 2.15 1.64
N PRO A 22 8.48 1.31 2.53
CA PRO A 22 9.44 1.75 3.55
C PRO A 22 10.84 2.02 2.99
N SER A 23 11.09 1.79 1.71
CA SER A 23 12.35 2.14 1.05
C SER A 23 12.15 2.51 -0.41
N LYS A 24 13.04 3.37 -0.89
CA LYS A 24 13.09 3.85 -2.27
C LYS A 24 13.24 2.73 -3.29
N GLU A 25 14.15 1.79 -3.04
CA GLU A 25 14.40 0.65 -3.94
C GLU A 25 13.15 -0.23 -4.11
N ARG A 26 12.35 -0.34 -3.05
CA ARG A 26 11.09 -1.11 -3.11
C ARG A 26 10.01 -0.37 -3.91
N ALA A 27 9.90 0.94 -3.74
CA ALA A 27 8.96 1.75 -4.51
C ALA A 27 9.31 1.69 -5.99
N GLU A 28 10.59 1.82 -6.35
CA GLU A 28 11.07 1.69 -7.73
C GLU A 28 10.79 0.31 -8.32
N HIS A 29 11.16 -0.75 -7.59
CA HIS A 29 10.90 -2.11 -8.05
C HIS A 29 9.41 -2.36 -8.26
N TYR A 30 8.57 -1.88 -7.35
CA TYR A 30 7.12 -2.03 -7.45
C TYR A 30 6.57 -1.34 -8.70
N ILE A 31 6.86 -0.06 -8.91
CA ILE A 31 6.31 0.67 -10.05
C ILE A 31 6.81 0.12 -11.39
N LEU A 32 8.08 -0.25 -11.49
CA LEU A 32 8.64 -0.84 -12.70
C LEU A 32 8.01 -2.20 -13.00
N SER A 33 7.82 -3.05 -12.00
CA SER A 33 7.14 -4.34 -12.17
C SER A 33 5.68 -4.18 -12.59
N MET A 34 4.99 -3.16 -12.09
CA MET A 34 3.62 -2.84 -12.48
C MET A 34 3.55 -2.38 -13.94
N MET A 35 4.51 -1.58 -14.39
CA MET A 35 4.57 -1.08 -15.76
C MET A 35 4.92 -2.16 -16.79
N ASP A 36 5.51 -3.27 -16.37
CA ASP A 36 5.72 -4.44 -17.24
C ASP A 36 4.42 -5.20 -17.52
N ASN A 37 3.37 -4.95 -16.75
CA ASN A 37 2.05 -5.49 -16.99
C ASN A 37 1.28 -4.57 -17.93
N SER A 38 1.28 -4.89 -19.22
CA SER A 38 0.69 -4.06 -20.30
C SER A 38 -0.82 -3.83 -20.18
N ASP A 39 -1.52 -4.59 -19.34
CA ASP A 39 -2.97 -4.48 -19.19
C ASP A 39 -3.39 -3.25 -18.39
N PHE A 40 -2.47 -2.66 -17.62
CA PHE A 40 -2.77 -1.53 -16.72
C PHE A 40 -2.12 -0.22 -17.13
N TYR A 41 -1.06 -0.25 -17.95
CA TYR A 41 -0.28 0.95 -18.27
C TYR A 41 -0.09 1.15 -19.77
N SER A 42 -0.23 2.41 -20.20
CA SER A 42 0.07 2.85 -21.54
C SER A 42 1.59 3.00 -21.73
N LEU A 43 2.05 2.86 -22.97
CA LEU A 43 3.45 3.17 -23.35
C LEU A 43 3.85 4.63 -23.06
N ASN A 44 2.86 5.52 -22.90
CA ASN A 44 3.08 6.94 -22.61
C ASN A 44 3.07 7.25 -21.12
N ASP A 45 2.77 6.29 -20.25
CA ASP A 45 2.79 6.49 -18.81
C ASP A 45 4.22 6.54 -18.32
N ILE A 46 4.53 7.57 -17.54
CA ILE A 46 5.86 7.79 -16.98
C ILE A 46 5.81 7.45 -15.50
N PRO A 47 6.59 6.44 -15.03
CA PRO A 47 6.64 6.09 -13.63
C PRO A 47 7.25 7.22 -12.82
N MET A 48 6.58 7.59 -11.74
CA MET A 48 7.02 8.64 -10.83
C MET A 48 7.13 8.09 -9.41
N ILE A 49 8.22 8.43 -8.75
CA ILE A 49 8.45 8.14 -7.32
C ILE A 49 8.34 9.44 -6.54
N LEU A 50 7.58 9.37 -5.45
CA LEU A 50 7.45 10.44 -4.46
C LEU A 50 8.07 9.96 -3.15
N GLY A 51 9.05 10.70 -2.64
CA GLY A 51 9.70 10.43 -1.36
C GLY A 51 9.17 11.35 -0.27
N PHE A 52 8.62 10.74 0.80
CA PHE A 52 8.10 11.45 1.95
C PHE A 52 8.99 11.25 3.18
N GLU A 53 9.11 12.31 3.97
CA GLU A 53 9.78 12.28 5.27
C GLU A 53 8.77 12.51 6.40
N PHE A 54 8.90 11.76 7.47
CA PHE A 54 8.13 11.94 8.70
C PHE A 54 8.87 11.34 9.91
N ASN A 55 8.52 11.81 11.10
CA ASN A 55 9.05 11.22 12.33
C ASN A 55 8.28 9.94 12.68
N ALA A 56 8.83 8.79 12.29
CA ALA A 56 8.19 7.50 12.49
C ALA A 56 7.96 7.19 13.98
N LEU A 57 8.91 7.49 14.85
CA LEU A 57 8.77 7.25 16.30
C LEU A 57 7.62 8.06 16.87
N GLU A 58 7.56 9.34 16.55
CA GLU A 58 6.48 10.22 17.01
C GLU A 58 5.10 9.74 16.58
N LEU A 59 4.97 9.30 15.33
CA LEU A 59 3.71 8.78 14.80
C LEU A 59 3.32 7.41 15.39
N PHE A 60 4.27 6.47 15.46
CA PHE A 60 3.98 5.09 15.89
C PHE A 60 3.83 4.94 17.40
N GLU A 61 4.43 5.83 18.21
CA GLU A 61 4.35 5.82 19.67
C GLU A 61 3.35 6.85 20.23
N SER A 62 2.70 7.63 19.36
CA SER A 62 1.68 8.59 19.78
C SER A 62 0.46 7.89 20.39
N GLU A 63 0.00 8.39 21.52
CA GLU A 63 -1.26 7.96 22.14
C GLU A 63 -2.50 8.48 21.39
N ASP A 64 -2.34 9.45 20.48
CA ASP A 64 -3.40 10.05 19.69
C ASP A 64 -3.84 9.18 18.51
N TYR A 65 -3.02 8.18 18.13
CA TYR A 65 -3.27 7.33 16.98
C TYR A 65 -3.32 5.84 17.33
N HIS A 66 -4.30 5.14 16.79
CA HIS A 66 -4.40 3.70 16.90
C HIS A 66 -3.49 3.02 15.87
N THR A 67 -2.35 2.53 16.34
CA THR A 67 -1.35 1.87 15.50
C THR A 67 -1.47 0.34 15.57
N LYS A 68 -1.33 -0.33 14.41
CA LYS A 68 -1.25 -1.79 14.29
C LYS A 68 0.03 -2.22 13.59
N ILE A 69 0.69 -3.24 14.12
CA ILE A 69 1.89 -3.83 13.52
C ILE A 69 1.68 -5.29 13.21
N PHE A 70 1.82 -5.67 11.93
CA PHE A 70 1.86 -7.06 11.48
C PHE A 70 3.28 -7.45 11.10
N SER A 71 4.00 -8.09 12.00
CA SER A 71 5.42 -8.44 11.81
C SER A 71 5.63 -9.75 11.03
N LYS A 72 4.60 -10.57 10.89
CA LYS A 72 4.67 -11.93 10.32
C LYS A 72 3.36 -12.33 9.65
N TYR A 73 3.44 -13.38 8.84
CA TYR A 73 2.30 -14.01 8.15
C TYR A 73 1.66 -15.06 9.04
N ASP A 74 0.81 -14.63 9.98
CA ASP A 74 0.08 -15.51 10.89
C ASP A 74 -1.44 -15.45 10.66
N ASP A 75 -2.20 -16.12 11.52
CA ASP A 75 -3.66 -16.16 11.43
C ASP A 75 -4.28 -14.78 11.60
N GLU A 76 -3.73 -13.93 12.48
CA GLU A 76 -4.22 -12.57 12.70
C GLU A 76 -4.08 -11.74 11.43
N PHE A 77 -2.89 -11.74 10.82
CA PHE A 77 -2.65 -11.07 9.55
C PHE A 77 -3.57 -11.58 8.44
N ALA A 78 -3.65 -12.92 8.27
CA ALA A 78 -4.45 -13.52 7.21
C ALA A 78 -5.94 -13.19 7.35
N ILE A 79 -6.50 -13.24 8.55
CA ILE A 79 -7.90 -12.87 8.82
C ILE A 79 -8.11 -11.39 8.54
N PHE A 80 -7.19 -10.53 8.96
CA PHE A 80 -7.26 -9.09 8.75
C PHE A 80 -7.31 -8.74 7.26
N VAL A 81 -6.37 -9.26 6.47
CA VAL A 81 -6.32 -9.05 5.01
C VAL A 81 -7.57 -9.62 4.33
N PHE A 82 -7.99 -10.83 4.71
CA PHE A 82 -9.20 -11.44 4.16
C PHE A 82 -10.43 -10.55 4.38
N THR A 83 -10.62 -10.08 5.61
CA THR A 83 -11.77 -9.22 5.97
C THR A 83 -11.75 -7.91 5.19
N ASN A 84 -10.62 -7.22 5.14
CA ASN A 84 -10.51 -5.95 4.40
C ASN A 84 -10.78 -6.13 2.90
N ARG A 85 -10.31 -7.23 2.30
CA ARG A 85 -10.49 -7.47 0.85
C ARG A 85 -11.86 -8.03 0.47
N THR A 86 -12.60 -8.62 1.42
CA THR A 86 -13.91 -9.23 1.14
C THR A 86 -15.08 -8.41 1.66
N GLU A 87 -14.91 -7.68 2.76
CA GLU A 87 -16.00 -7.02 3.50
C GLU A 87 -15.94 -5.50 3.44
N ASN A 88 -14.90 -4.89 2.85
CA ASN A 88 -14.85 -3.46 2.61
C ASN A 88 -15.92 -3.08 1.58
N LEU A 89 -16.95 -2.42 2.07
CA LEU A 89 -18.05 -1.91 1.27
C LEU A 89 -17.97 -0.38 1.20
N SER A 90 -17.85 0.17 -0.01
CA SER A 90 -18.10 1.59 -0.28
C SER A 90 -17.26 2.59 0.53
N GLY A 91 -15.95 2.40 0.61
CA GLY A 91 -15.05 3.38 1.24
C GLY A 91 -14.95 3.30 2.77
N THR A 92 -15.40 2.19 3.38
CA THR A 92 -15.33 1.99 4.84
C THR A 92 -14.40 0.85 5.19
N ASN A 93 -13.38 1.12 6.01
CA ASN A 93 -12.51 0.09 6.55
C ASN A 93 -13.22 -0.78 7.58
N GLN A 94 -12.85 -2.07 7.65
CA GLN A 94 -13.34 -3.02 8.65
C GLN A 94 -12.53 -2.96 9.96
N HIS A 95 -11.77 -1.89 10.16
CA HIS A 95 -10.95 -1.64 11.34
C HIS A 95 -10.96 -0.14 11.69
N ASN A 96 -10.45 0.17 12.88
CA ASN A 96 -10.32 1.54 13.40
C ASN A 96 -8.86 1.96 13.64
N TYR A 97 -7.91 1.30 12.98
CA TYR A 97 -6.51 1.69 13.04
C TYR A 97 -6.25 2.89 12.13
N ASP A 98 -5.46 3.82 12.64
CA ASP A 98 -5.08 5.04 11.94
C ASP A 98 -3.78 4.87 11.15
N ILE A 99 -2.89 4.02 11.68
CA ILE A 99 -1.61 3.66 11.06
C ILE A 99 -1.45 2.15 11.11
N ILE A 100 -1.09 1.53 9.98
CA ILE A 100 -0.73 0.12 9.95
C ILE A 100 0.64 -0.04 9.31
N TYR A 101 1.54 -0.74 9.99
CA TYR A 101 2.82 -1.18 9.45
C TYR A 101 2.87 -2.70 9.42
N GLY A 102 3.22 -3.28 8.30
CA GLY A 102 3.23 -4.73 8.27
C GLY A 102 3.78 -5.35 7.01
N VAL A 103 3.87 -6.68 7.08
CA VAL A 103 4.18 -7.50 5.92
C VAL A 103 3.10 -7.33 4.84
N MET A 104 3.48 -7.48 3.59
CA MET A 104 2.62 -7.34 2.42
C MET A 104 2.33 -8.72 1.83
N SER A 105 1.08 -9.00 1.52
CA SER A 105 0.67 -10.33 1.04
C SER A 105 0.95 -10.60 -0.45
N ASP A 106 1.60 -9.68 -1.15
CA ASP A 106 1.96 -9.80 -2.56
C ASP A 106 0.76 -9.98 -3.52
N SER A 107 0.96 -10.50 -4.72
CA SER A 107 -0.09 -10.71 -5.74
C SER A 107 -1.08 -11.84 -5.41
N VAL A 108 -0.74 -12.71 -4.47
CA VAL A 108 -1.54 -13.88 -4.07
C VAL A 108 -2.98 -13.53 -3.61
N PRO A 109 -3.22 -12.45 -2.85
CA PRO A 109 -4.55 -12.17 -2.32
C PRO A 109 -5.62 -11.94 -3.39
N THR A 110 -5.29 -11.22 -4.44
CA THR A 110 -6.28 -10.86 -5.47
C THR A 110 -6.87 -12.11 -6.12
N GLN A 111 -6.01 -13.05 -6.53
CA GLN A 111 -6.45 -14.31 -7.13
C GLN A 111 -7.20 -15.18 -6.11
N ALA A 112 -6.68 -15.33 -4.89
CA ALA A 112 -7.29 -16.16 -3.85
C ALA A 112 -8.66 -15.64 -3.43
N ILE A 113 -8.83 -14.32 -3.31
CA ILE A 113 -10.12 -13.69 -3.00
C ILE A 113 -11.11 -13.85 -4.16
N LEU A 114 -10.65 -13.72 -5.40
CA LEU A 114 -11.50 -13.96 -6.56
C LEU A 114 -12.03 -15.41 -6.58
N GLU A 115 -11.16 -16.38 -6.38
CA GLU A 115 -11.51 -17.80 -6.33
C GLU A 115 -12.49 -18.11 -5.17
N TYR A 116 -12.34 -17.44 -4.03
CA TYR A 116 -13.30 -17.53 -2.93
C TYR A 116 -14.68 -16.97 -3.33
N LYS A 117 -14.71 -15.77 -3.93
CA LYS A 117 -15.98 -15.15 -4.40
C LYS A 117 -16.67 -16.00 -5.47
N MET A 118 -15.90 -16.72 -6.27
CA MET A 118 -16.43 -17.66 -7.28
C MET A 118 -16.83 -19.03 -6.68
N GLY A 119 -16.59 -19.27 -5.40
CA GLY A 119 -16.90 -20.53 -4.72
C GLY A 119 -15.96 -21.69 -5.09
N THR A 120 -14.81 -21.42 -5.72
CA THR A 120 -13.80 -22.42 -6.09
C THR A 120 -12.76 -22.65 -4.99
N LYS A 121 -12.67 -21.74 -4.02
CA LYS A 121 -11.87 -21.90 -2.79
C LYS A 121 -12.74 -21.70 -1.54
N THR A 122 -12.43 -22.43 -0.50
CA THR A 122 -13.00 -22.20 0.83
C THR A 122 -12.26 -21.05 1.52
N ARG A 123 -12.91 -20.46 2.54
CA ARG A 123 -12.29 -19.45 3.39
C ARG A 123 -10.96 -19.93 3.98
N ASN A 124 -10.88 -21.17 4.46
CA ASN A 124 -9.67 -21.71 5.08
C ASN A 124 -8.52 -21.83 4.08
N GLU A 125 -8.78 -22.24 2.83
CA GLU A 125 -7.76 -22.30 1.78
C GLU A 125 -7.21 -20.92 1.43
N VAL A 126 -8.07 -19.90 1.44
CA VAL A 126 -7.61 -18.53 1.24
C VAL A 126 -6.76 -18.06 2.40
N LEU A 127 -7.20 -18.24 3.65
CA LEU A 127 -6.42 -17.86 4.83
C LEU A 127 -5.04 -18.52 4.84
N GLU A 128 -4.94 -19.81 4.49
CA GLU A 128 -3.64 -20.50 4.39
C GLU A 128 -2.76 -19.92 3.26
N SER A 129 -3.34 -19.47 2.17
CA SER A 129 -2.58 -18.82 1.09
C SER A 129 -2.05 -17.44 1.51
N LEU A 130 -2.80 -16.69 2.32
CA LEU A 130 -2.42 -15.37 2.82
C LEU A 130 -1.29 -15.40 3.87
N LYS A 131 -1.02 -16.57 4.47
CA LYS A 131 0.11 -16.76 5.40
C LYS A 131 1.45 -16.93 4.69
N LYS A 132 1.51 -16.72 3.40
CA LYS A 132 2.73 -16.82 2.58
C LYS A 132 3.02 -15.47 1.95
N GLY A 133 4.28 -15.08 1.95
CA GLY A 133 4.68 -13.81 1.36
C GLY A 133 6.18 -13.65 1.22
N THR A 134 6.60 -12.54 0.68
CA THR A 134 7.98 -12.22 0.30
C THR A 134 8.76 -11.46 1.36
N SER A 135 8.26 -11.35 2.59
CA SER A 135 8.81 -10.50 3.67
C SER A 135 8.88 -8.99 3.34
N MET A 136 8.27 -8.57 2.24
CA MET A 136 8.10 -7.16 1.95
C MET A 136 7.16 -6.51 2.97
N LYS A 137 7.42 -5.24 3.25
CA LYS A 137 6.63 -4.47 4.22
C LYS A 137 6.05 -3.22 3.57
N GLN A 138 4.97 -2.73 4.16
CA GLN A 138 4.30 -1.51 3.75
C GLN A 138 3.81 -0.74 4.99
N ILE A 139 3.57 0.54 4.81
CA ILE A 139 2.91 1.42 5.77
C ILE A 139 1.61 1.84 5.12
N SER A 140 0.52 1.88 5.87
CA SER A 140 -0.71 2.53 5.42
C SER A 140 -1.21 3.54 6.45
N LEU A 141 -1.63 4.68 5.95
CA LEU A 141 -2.18 5.80 6.72
C LEU A 141 -3.66 5.92 6.39
N HIS A 142 -4.51 5.99 7.42
CA HIS A 142 -5.96 5.91 7.27
C HIS A 142 -6.69 7.20 7.72
N LYS A 143 -5.93 8.24 8.11
CA LYS A 143 -6.46 9.57 8.46
C LYS A 143 -5.76 10.66 7.67
N GLN A 144 -6.53 11.63 7.20
CA GLN A 144 -5.99 12.80 6.48
C GLN A 144 -5.01 13.59 7.35
N GLU A 145 -5.31 13.79 8.63
CA GLU A 145 -4.44 14.52 9.55
C GLU A 145 -3.04 13.91 9.68
N ILE A 146 -2.89 12.59 9.53
CA ILE A 146 -1.59 11.91 9.51
C ILE A 146 -0.89 12.12 8.16
N CYS A 147 -1.65 12.09 7.07
CA CYS A 147 -1.11 12.41 5.74
C CYS A 147 -0.62 13.86 5.64
N ASP A 148 -1.18 14.77 6.44
CA ASP A 148 -0.75 16.16 6.48
C ASP A 148 0.55 16.36 7.27
N LEU A 149 0.96 15.40 8.10
CA LEU A 149 2.22 15.42 8.84
C LEU A 149 3.42 14.92 8.03
N ILE A 150 3.18 14.17 6.95
CA ILE A 150 4.26 13.72 6.07
C ILE A 150 4.63 14.81 5.08
N GLN A 151 5.93 14.98 4.83
CA GLN A 151 6.45 16.05 3.98
C GLN A 151 7.06 15.44 2.71
N LEU A 152 6.59 15.90 1.54
CA LEU A 152 7.24 15.55 0.28
C LEU A 152 8.63 16.17 0.23
N LYS A 153 9.66 15.35 0.06
CA LYS A 153 11.07 15.75 0.03
C LYS A 153 11.76 15.43 -1.28
N GLU A 154 11.25 14.47 -2.01
CA GLU A 154 11.84 14.01 -3.25
C GLU A 154 10.74 13.64 -4.25
N ALA A 155 10.91 14.02 -5.51
CA ALA A 155 10.09 13.55 -6.61
C ALA A 155 10.97 13.34 -7.83
N TYR A 156 10.83 12.21 -8.51
CA TYR A 156 11.55 11.94 -9.76
C TYR A 156 10.79 10.95 -10.62
N THR A 157 11.07 10.99 -11.91
CA THR A 157 10.63 9.98 -12.87
C THR A 157 11.74 9.00 -13.16
N ILE A 158 11.36 7.78 -13.60
CA ILE A 158 12.31 6.76 -14.04
C ILE A 158 12.03 6.44 -15.50
N ASP A 159 13.05 6.52 -16.32
CA ASP A 159 12.97 6.00 -17.69
C ASP A 159 12.96 4.47 -17.64
N LYS A 160 11.91 3.87 -18.17
CA LYS A 160 11.69 2.42 -18.10
C LYS A 160 12.75 1.61 -18.89
N ILE A 161 13.36 2.20 -19.92
CA ILE A 161 14.31 1.53 -20.79
C ILE A 161 15.74 1.70 -20.29
N THR A 162 16.11 2.93 -19.91
CA THR A 162 17.47 3.26 -19.49
C THR A 162 17.68 3.18 -18.00
N ASN A 163 16.59 3.13 -17.20
CA ASN A 163 16.57 3.28 -15.74
C ASN A 163 17.16 4.63 -15.25
N GLU A 164 17.28 5.61 -16.13
CA GLU A 164 17.72 6.95 -15.76
C GLU A 164 16.65 7.64 -14.92
N ARG A 165 17.08 8.31 -13.86
CA ARG A 165 16.23 9.12 -12.98
C ARG A 165 16.31 10.58 -13.42
N LYS A 166 15.14 11.22 -13.47
CA LYS A 166 15.01 12.65 -13.70
C LYS A 166 14.29 13.28 -12.53
N GLU A 167 15.00 14.08 -11.76
CA GLU A 167 14.43 14.85 -10.65
C GLU A 167 13.36 15.83 -11.14
N LEU A 168 12.35 16.02 -10.30
CA LEU A 168 11.24 16.94 -10.51
C LEU A 168 11.29 18.04 -9.45
N ASP A 169 10.79 19.21 -9.82
CA ASP A 169 10.67 20.32 -8.87
C ASP A 169 9.50 20.04 -7.90
N ILE A 170 9.84 19.74 -6.64
CA ILE A 170 8.84 19.45 -5.60
C ILE A 170 7.95 20.63 -5.26
N ASP A 171 8.37 21.86 -5.52
CA ASP A 171 7.56 23.06 -5.26
C ASP A 171 6.30 23.12 -6.15
N GLU A 172 6.32 22.42 -7.29
CA GLU A 172 5.14 22.28 -8.14
C GLU A 172 4.07 21.36 -7.52
N TYR A 173 4.45 20.44 -6.64
CA TYR A 173 3.57 19.43 -6.01
C TYR A 173 3.16 19.78 -4.57
N ASN A 174 3.76 20.78 -3.96
CA ASN A 174 3.46 21.26 -2.60
C ASN A 174 2.42 22.39 -2.54
N LYS A 175 1.74 22.67 -3.66
CA LYS A 175 0.74 23.76 -3.75
C LYS A 175 -0.68 23.30 -3.37
#